data_39881b415c8f3fe37a206376b404302f
#
_entry.id   39881b415c8f3fe37a206376b404302f
#
_cell.length_a   1.000
_cell.length_b   1.000
_cell.length_c   1.000
_cell.angle_alpha   90.00
_cell.angle_beta   90.00
_cell.angle_gamma   90.00
#
_symmetry.space_group_name_H-M   'P 1'
#
loop_
_entity.id
_entity.type
_entity.pdbx_description
1 polymer ?
#
loop_
_entity_poly.entity_id
_entity_poly.type
_entity_poly.pdbx_seq_one_letter_code
_entity_poly.pdbx_strand_id
1 'polypeptide(L)'
;MLKKQWVLLLGLLAGLAHADEASLRKAIENAYPKMTVESIVKTPYSGLYEVYMNGQIVYTDEKFSFLIAEGRLVDSKTKRDITTDRLADLSKIDFDRLPFDQAIKVVKGNGSRKMAVFSDVDCPFCKRLEQNELSNITDVTIYTFLMPLDQLHPDAANKSKAIWCAADRTKAWQDWILNNQLPKKSANCDTPLDKVAALAKKLGVTSTPTIFFADGKRMLGAYPAAEIEKALVTGKK
;
A
#
# COMPACT_ATOMS: atom_id res chain seq x y z
N MET A 1 14.57 -61.08 -24.64
CA MET A 1 13.25 -60.46 -24.42
C MET A 1 13.08 -60.21 -22.93
N LEU A 2 13.31 -58.99 -22.47
CA LEU A 2 12.73 -58.48 -21.21
C LEU A 2 12.56 -56.99 -21.39
N LYS A 3 11.32 -56.60 -21.64
CA LYS A 3 10.87 -55.18 -21.74
C LYS A 3 10.44 -54.70 -20.38
N LYS A 4 10.85 -53.43 -20.09
CA LYS A 4 10.06 -52.39 -19.39
C LYS A 4 9.53 -52.64 -18.00
N GLN A 5 10.00 -51.81 -17.10
CA GLN A 5 9.12 -51.03 -16.16
C GLN A 5 9.97 -49.94 -15.50
N TRP A 6 10.01 -48.76 -16.10
CA TRP A 6 10.49 -47.52 -15.48
C TRP A 6 9.51 -46.42 -15.86
N VAL A 7 8.39 -46.34 -15.17
CA VAL A 7 7.54 -45.13 -15.09
C VAL A 7 6.72 -45.26 -13.81
N LEU A 8 6.78 -44.28 -12.95
CA LEU A 8 5.89 -43.94 -11.85
C LEU A 8 6.62 -43.72 -10.51
N LEU A 9 7.36 -42.62 -10.39
CA LEU A 9 7.74 -42.06 -9.05
C LEU A 9 8.00 -40.55 -9.10
N LEU A 10 7.20 -39.80 -9.84
CA LEU A 10 7.32 -38.32 -9.88
C LEU A 10 6.08 -37.59 -9.37
N GLY A 11 5.10 -38.27 -8.77
CA GLY A 11 3.81 -37.69 -8.40
C GLY A 11 3.58 -37.37 -6.90
N LEU A 12 4.50 -37.79 -5.98
CA LEU A 12 4.20 -37.76 -4.55
C LEU A 12 4.78 -36.56 -3.76
N LEU A 13 5.68 -35.77 -4.31
CA LEU A 13 6.32 -34.67 -3.54
C LEU A 13 5.51 -33.38 -3.47
N ALA A 14 4.58 -33.14 -4.39
CA ALA A 14 3.74 -31.94 -4.37
C ALA A 14 2.58 -32.03 -3.36
N GLY A 15 2.16 -33.23 -2.98
CA GLY A 15 1.02 -33.42 -2.07
C GLY A 15 1.32 -33.16 -0.59
N LEU A 16 2.57 -33.34 -0.15
CA LEU A 16 2.94 -33.19 1.26
C LEU A 16 3.00 -31.71 1.68
N ALA A 17 3.52 -30.83 0.82
CA ALA A 17 3.62 -29.40 1.13
C ALA A 17 2.24 -28.73 1.30
N HIS A 18 1.23 -29.15 0.54
CA HIS A 18 -0.14 -28.60 0.66
C HIS A 18 -0.87 -29.08 1.93
N ALA A 19 -0.57 -30.29 2.41
CA ALA A 19 -1.15 -30.81 3.64
C ALA A 19 -0.63 -30.04 4.86
N ASP A 20 0.66 -29.68 4.87
CA ASP A 20 1.31 -28.92 5.93
C ASP A 20 0.75 -27.48 6.02
N GLU A 21 0.61 -26.80 4.87
CA GLU A 21 0.04 -25.43 4.82
C GLU A 21 -1.43 -25.40 5.28
N ALA A 22 -2.25 -26.38 4.89
CA ALA A 22 -3.65 -26.45 5.29
C ALA A 22 -3.81 -26.68 6.79
N SER A 23 -2.96 -27.54 7.38
CA SER A 23 -2.95 -27.82 8.81
C SER A 23 -2.51 -26.57 9.61
N LEU A 24 -1.47 -25.91 9.15
CA LEU A 24 -0.97 -24.68 9.74
C LEU A 24 -2.02 -23.54 9.67
N ARG A 25 -2.67 -23.36 8.52
CA ARG A 25 -3.76 -22.40 8.35
C ARG A 25 -4.86 -22.63 9.38
N LYS A 26 -5.33 -23.86 9.52
CA LYS A 26 -6.39 -24.21 10.48
C LYS A 26 -5.95 -23.94 11.92
N ALA A 27 -4.70 -24.20 12.28
CA ALA A 27 -4.17 -23.91 13.62
C ALA A 27 -4.17 -22.41 13.90
N ILE A 28 -3.74 -21.58 12.94
CA ILE A 28 -3.72 -20.12 13.06
C ILE A 28 -5.14 -19.55 13.16
N GLU A 29 -6.06 -19.97 12.27
CA GLU A 29 -7.45 -19.49 12.27
C GLU A 29 -8.20 -19.86 13.56
N ASN A 30 -7.90 -21.02 14.14
CA ASN A 30 -8.45 -21.40 15.44
C ASN A 30 -7.89 -20.53 16.58
N ALA A 31 -6.63 -20.19 16.56
CA ALA A 31 -6.00 -19.35 17.59
C ALA A 31 -6.37 -17.87 17.44
N TYR A 32 -6.59 -17.40 16.22
CA TYR A 32 -6.90 -16.02 15.88
C TYR A 32 -8.14 -15.89 14.99
N PRO A 33 -9.35 -16.19 15.47
CA PRO A 33 -10.58 -16.30 14.66
C PRO A 33 -11.06 -14.96 14.05
N LYS A 34 -10.48 -13.83 14.47
CA LYS A 34 -10.78 -12.50 13.91
C LYS A 34 -9.78 -12.06 12.83
N MET A 35 -8.77 -12.87 12.57
CA MET A 35 -7.73 -12.58 11.58
C MET A 35 -7.99 -13.38 10.29
N THR A 36 -7.74 -12.74 9.15
CA THR A 36 -7.83 -13.40 7.84
C THR A 36 -6.43 -13.79 7.39
N VAL A 37 -6.19 -15.07 7.17
CA VAL A 37 -4.94 -15.59 6.62
C VAL A 37 -5.02 -15.55 5.09
N GLU A 38 -4.31 -14.60 4.46
CA GLU A 38 -4.30 -14.44 3.01
C GLU A 38 -3.36 -15.45 2.34
N SER A 39 -2.14 -15.64 2.88
CA SER A 39 -1.19 -16.62 2.34
C SER A 39 -0.29 -17.22 3.41
N ILE A 40 0.17 -18.45 3.14
CA ILE A 40 1.20 -19.15 3.91
C ILE A 40 2.24 -19.65 2.91
N VAL A 41 3.53 -19.37 3.16
CA VAL A 41 4.62 -19.79 2.29
C VAL A 41 5.78 -20.29 3.13
N LYS A 42 6.31 -21.49 2.79
CA LYS A 42 7.53 -22.01 3.41
C LYS A 42 8.72 -21.16 2.96
N THR A 43 9.47 -20.60 3.92
CA THR A 43 10.66 -19.83 3.59
C THR A 43 11.88 -20.74 3.36
N PRO A 44 12.94 -20.27 2.68
CA PRO A 44 14.19 -21.01 2.55
C PRO A 44 15.01 -21.08 3.85
N TYR A 45 14.50 -20.52 4.93
CA TYR A 45 15.18 -20.42 6.23
C TYR A 45 14.62 -21.43 7.22
N SER A 46 15.43 -22.42 7.60
CA SER A 46 15.25 -23.43 8.66
C SER A 46 13.84 -23.58 9.25
N GLY A 47 12.92 -24.18 8.50
CA GLY A 47 11.60 -24.53 9.02
C GLY A 47 10.66 -23.35 9.31
N LEU A 48 11.01 -22.12 8.92
CA LEU A 48 10.13 -20.96 9.04
C LEU A 48 9.10 -20.91 7.91
N TYR A 49 7.87 -20.61 8.29
CA TYR A 49 6.78 -20.25 7.39
C TYR A 49 6.49 -18.75 7.51
N GLU A 50 6.36 -18.08 6.36
CA GLU A 50 5.83 -16.74 6.22
C GLU A 50 4.30 -16.84 6.16
N VAL A 51 3.62 -16.12 7.04
CA VAL A 51 2.16 -16.01 7.06
C VAL A 51 1.79 -14.56 6.85
N TYR A 52 1.09 -14.28 5.75
CA TYR A 52 0.51 -12.96 5.49
C TYR A 52 -0.92 -12.95 5.98
N MET A 53 -1.20 -12.10 6.96
CA MET A 53 -2.51 -12.00 7.60
C MET A 53 -2.81 -10.56 8.02
N ASN A 54 -4.01 -10.08 7.70
CA ASN A 54 -4.47 -8.71 7.98
C ASN A 54 -3.46 -7.62 7.57
N GLY A 55 -2.81 -7.79 6.41
CA GLY A 55 -1.85 -6.82 5.88
C GLY A 55 -0.47 -6.84 6.55
N GLN A 56 -0.16 -7.84 7.38
CA GLN A 56 1.11 -8.00 8.08
C GLN A 56 1.73 -9.35 7.78
N ILE A 57 3.05 -9.42 7.81
CA ILE A 57 3.79 -10.69 7.77
C ILE A 57 4.18 -11.07 9.18
N VAL A 58 3.86 -12.31 9.53
CA VAL A 58 4.37 -12.97 10.73
C VAL A 58 5.09 -14.27 10.34
N TYR A 59 5.97 -14.77 11.19
CA TYR A 59 6.68 -16.01 10.95
C TYR A 59 6.38 -17.02 12.05
N THR A 60 6.31 -18.30 11.67
CA THR A 60 6.06 -19.40 12.59
C THR A 60 6.73 -20.69 12.08
N ASP A 61 6.65 -21.76 12.84
CA ASP A 61 7.00 -23.11 12.37
C ASP A 61 5.78 -23.85 11.81
N GLU A 62 6.00 -25.01 11.24
CA GLU A 62 4.98 -25.89 10.68
C GLU A 62 3.88 -26.26 11.67
N LYS A 63 4.20 -26.36 12.97
CA LYS A 63 3.29 -26.79 14.04
C LYS A 63 2.60 -25.65 14.76
N PHE A 64 2.86 -24.41 14.36
CA PHE A 64 2.39 -23.21 15.06
C PHE A 64 2.79 -23.21 16.54
N SER A 65 4.02 -23.63 16.85
CA SER A 65 4.50 -23.71 18.24
C SER A 65 4.96 -22.35 18.79
N PHE A 66 5.25 -21.39 17.95
CA PHE A 66 5.58 -20.00 18.27
C PHE A 66 5.08 -19.05 17.16
N LEU A 67 5.07 -17.76 17.48
CA LEU A 67 4.78 -16.67 16.55
C LEU A 67 5.82 -15.57 16.70
N ILE A 68 6.46 -15.17 15.59
CA ILE A 68 7.28 -13.97 15.51
C ILE A 68 6.41 -12.87 14.93
N ALA A 69 5.86 -12.01 15.79
CA ALA A 69 5.11 -10.82 15.42
C ALA A 69 6.08 -9.63 15.32
N GLU A 70 5.85 -8.74 14.33
CA GLU A 70 6.65 -7.53 14.10
C GLU A 70 8.16 -7.80 13.86
N GLY A 71 8.52 -9.06 13.62
CA GLY A 71 9.88 -9.48 13.30
C GLY A 71 10.23 -9.20 11.83
N ARG A 72 11.52 -8.91 11.58
CA ARG A 72 12.05 -8.71 10.23
C ARG A 72 13.06 -9.79 9.88
N LEU A 73 12.88 -10.42 8.75
CA LEU A 73 13.84 -11.37 8.19
C LEU A 73 14.82 -10.58 7.30
N VAL A 74 16.06 -10.50 7.71
CA VAL A 74 17.12 -9.79 7.00
C VAL A 74 18.17 -10.78 6.55
N ASP A 75 18.50 -10.80 5.27
CA ASP A 75 19.60 -11.59 4.74
C ASP A 75 20.94 -11.09 5.30
N SER A 76 21.64 -11.95 6.02
CA SER A 76 22.87 -11.55 6.73
C SER A 76 24.04 -11.20 5.81
N LYS A 77 24.04 -11.73 4.57
CA LYS A 77 25.10 -11.51 3.57
C LYS A 77 24.83 -10.23 2.77
N THR A 78 23.63 -10.10 2.22
CA THR A 78 23.26 -8.98 1.35
C THR A 78 22.72 -7.76 2.11
N LYS A 79 22.40 -7.93 3.42
CA LYS A 79 21.73 -6.94 4.28
C LYS A 79 20.34 -6.54 3.78
N ARG A 80 19.79 -7.31 2.87
CA ARG A 80 18.48 -7.08 2.28
C ARG A 80 17.37 -7.45 3.30
N ASP A 81 16.41 -6.57 3.47
CA ASP A 81 15.23 -6.81 4.30
C ASP A 81 14.15 -7.54 3.49
N ILE A 82 14.13 -8.85 3.67
CA ILE A 82 13.24 -9.74 2.95
C ILE A 82 11.78 -9.51 3.34
N THR A 83 11.51 -9.26 4.63
CA THR A 83 10.15 -8.99 5.12
C THR A 83 9.57 -7.74 4.49
N THR A 84 10.34 -6.65 4.43
CA THR A 84 9.87 -5.41 3.80
C THR A 84 9.61 -5.58 2.30
N ASP A 85 10.51 -6.26 1.59
CA ASP A 85 10.33 -6.53 0.16
C ASP A 85 9.08 -7.38 -0.10
N ARG A 86 8.88 -8.45 0.70
CA ARG A 86 7.72 -9.32 0.58
C ARG A 86 6.41 -8.59 0.91
N LEU A 87 6.41 -7.80 1.98
CA LEU A 87 5.24 -7.00 2.35
C LEU A 87 4.89 -6.00 1.26
N ALA A 88 5.88 -5.35 0.65
CA ALA A 88 5.67 -4.46 -0.48
C ALA A 88 5.04 -5.19 -1.68
N ASP A 89 5.46 -6.44 -1.96
CA ASP A 89 4.88 -7.24 -3.06
C ASP A 89 3.47 -7.74 -2.74
N LEU A 90 3.23 -8.25 -1.53
CA LEU A 90 1.93 -8.79 -1.12
C LEU A 90 0.86 -7.70 -0.94
N SER A 91 1.27 -6.48 -0.63
CA SER A 91 0.39 -5.34 -0.46
C SER A 91 0.18 -4.51 -1.73
N LYS A 92 0.62 -5.00 -2.90
CA LYS A 92 0.38 -4.33 -4.18
C LYS A 92 -1.10 -4.23 -4.50
N ILE A 93 -1.46 -3.09 -5.05
CA ILE A 93 -2.81 -2.85 -5.57
C ILE A 93 -2.81 -2.88 -7.10
N ASP A 94 -3.97 -3.06 -7.68
CA ASP A 94 -4.19 -2.77 -9.10
C ASP A 94 -4.37 -1.25 -9.26
N PHE A 95 -3.28 -0.55 -9.59
CA PHE A 95 -3.23 0.89 -9.68
C PHE A 95 -4.22 1.44 -10.73
N ASP A 96 -4.36 0.74 -11.87
CA ASP A 96 -5.20 1.19 -12.97
C ASP A 96 -6.70 1.11 -12.63
N ARG A 97 -7.07 0.36 -11.58
CA ARG A 97 -8.46 0.27 -11.06
C ARG A 97 -8.79 1.31 -9.99
N LEU A 98 -7.88 2.21 -9.67
CA LEU A 98 -8.20 3.32 -8.77
C LEU A 98 -9.24 4.25 -9.41
N PRO A 99 -10.24 4.74 -8.64
CA PRO A 99 -11.26 5.65 -9.13
C PRO A 99 -10.70 7.09 -9.24
N PHE A 100 -9.92 7.36 -10.29
CA PHE A 100 -9.22 8.63 -10.47
C PHE A 100 -10.14 9.85 -10.60
N ASP A 101 -11.41 9.65 -10.92
CA ASP A 101 -12.46 10.67 -10.89
C ASP A 101 -12.76 11.18 -9.46
N GLN A 102 -12.38 10.42 -8.43
CA GLN A 102 -12.49 10.78 -7.02
C GLN A 102 -11.22 11.43 -6.46
N ALA A 103 -10.24 11.71 -7.30
CA ALA A 103 -8.98 12.33 -6.92
C ALA A 103 -8.81 13.73 -7.55
N ILE A 104 -8.03 14.57 -6.88
CA ILE A 104 -7.52 15.80 -7.46
C ILE A 104 -6.31 15.47 -8.31
N LYS A 105 -6.33 15.86 -9.58
CA LYS A 105 -5.26 15.56 -10.54
C LYS A 105 -4.33 16.76 -10.68
N VAL A 106 -3.05 16.56 -10.41
CA VAL A 106 -1.97 17.51 -10.67
C VAL A 106 -1.01 16.92 -11.70
N VAL A 107 -0.74 17.67 -12.77
CA VAL A 107 0.22 17.24 -13.81
C VAL A 107 1.45 18.14 -13.73
N LYS A 108 2.63 17.53 -13.65
CA LYS A 108 3.92 18.21 -13.63
C LYS A 108 4.76 17.72 -14.83
N GLY A 109 5.38 18.64 -15.55
CA GLY A 109 6.10 18.33 -16.78
C GLY A 109 5.21 17.63 -17.83
N ASN A 110 5.69 16.56 -18.43
CA ASN A 110 4.93 15.78 -19.42
C ASN A 110 3.90 14.81 -18.80
N GLY A 111 3.88 14.65 -17.47
CA GLY A 111 2.92 13.80 -16.76
C GLY A 111 3.00 12.30 -17.03
N SER A 112 4.09 11.81 -17.65
CA SER A 112 4.20 10.44 -18.16
C SER A 112 4.21 9.36 -17.08
N ARG A 113 4.72 9.69 -15.89
CA ARG A 113 4.74 8.79 -14.74
C ARG A 113 3.51 9.06 -13.90
N LYS A 114 3.03 8.06 -13.15
CA LYS A 114 1.81 8.20 -12.37
C LYS A 114 2.02 7.76 -10.93
N MET A 115 1.40 8.47 -10.01
CA MET A 115 1.25 8.04 -8.62
C MET A 115 -0.07 8.55 -8.04
N ALA A 116 -0.55 7.85 -7.01
CA ALA A 116 -1.71 8.22 -6.23
C ALA A 116 -1.29 8.49 -4.78
N VAL A 117 -1.82 9.55 -4.17
CA VAL A 117 -1.48 9.95 -2.80
C VAL A 117 -2.77 10.07 -1.99
N PHE A 118 -2.91 9.27 -0.94
CA PHE A 118 -3.94 9.48 0.08
C PHE A 118 -3.41 10.52 1.05
N SER A 119 -4.08 11.65 1.14
CA SER A 119 -3.59 12.83 1.83
C SER A 119 -4.66 13.48 2.69
N ASP A 120 -4.30 13.85 3.92
CA ASP A 120 -5.11 14.67 4.79
C ASP A 120 -4.65 16.12 4.69
N VAL A 121 -5.60 17.03 4.53
CA VAL A 121 -5.36 18.47 4.29
C VAL A 121 -4.63 19.17 5.45
N ASP A 122 -4.79 18.66 6.68
CA ASP A 122 -4.16 19.24 7.87
C ASP A 122 -2.95 18.45 8.37
N CYS A 123 -2.67 17.30 7.76
CA CYS A 123 -1.54 16.48 8.15
C CYS A 123 -0.20 17.16 7.85
N PRO A 124 0.67 17.39 8.86
CA PRO A 124 1.94 18.07 8.68
C PRO A 124 2.91 17.29 7.77
N PHE A 125 2.83 15.95 7.79
CA PHE A 125 3.63 15.11 6.90
C PHE A 125 3.15 15.18 5.44
N CYS A 126 1.83 15.37 5.20
CA CYS A 126 1.31 15.60 3.86
C CYS A 126 1.79 16.96 3.32
N LYS A 127 1.76 18.01 4.14
CA LYS A 127 2.32 19.31 3.78
C LYS A 127 3.81 19.23 3.46
N ARG A 128 4.59 18.53 4.30
CA ARG A 128 6.02 18.32 4.06
C ARG A 128 6.25 17.59 2.74
N LEU A 129 5.49 16.54 2.46
CA LEU A 129 5.58 15.78 1.20
C LEU A 129 5.39 16.72 0.00
N GLU A 130 4.32 17.51 -0.02
CA GLU A 130 4.01 18.40 -1.13
C GLU A 130 5.02 19.53 -1.29
N GLN A 131 5.38 20.20 -0.18
CA GLN A 131 6.23 21.40 -0.17
C GLN A 131 7.69 21.08 -0.47
N ASN A 132 8.23 20.00 0.12
CA ASN A 132 9.66 19.75 0.11
C ASN A 132 10.06 18.65 -0.87
N GLU A 133 9.22 17.62 -1.04
CA GLU A 133 9.61 16.43 -1.79
C GLU A 133 9.01 16.44 -3.20
N LEU A 134 7.69 16.51 -3.30
CA LEU A 134 7.01 16.50 -4.60
C LEU A 134 7.27 17.76 -5.42
N SER A 135 7.64 18.88 -4.78
CA SER A 135 8.08 20.10 -5.50
C SER A 135 9.27 19.84 -6.43
N ASN A 136 10.15 18.92 -6.07
CA ASN A 136 11.36 18.56 -6.81
C ASN A 136 11.17 17.45 -7.84
N ILE A 137 9.95 16.89 -7.97
CA ILE A 137 9.63 15.82 -8.91
C ILE A 137 8.91 16.42 -10.12
N THR A 138 9.34 16.05 -11.32
CA THR A 138 8.73 16.45 -12.60
C THR A 138 8.28 15.23 -13.40
N ASP A 139 7.65 15.46 -14.56
CA ASP A 139 7.19 14.41 -15.48
C ASP A 139 6.29 13.36 -14.81
N VAL A 140 5.39 13.82 -13.95
CA VAL A 140 4.51 12.98 -13.16
C VAL A 140 3.07 13.51 -13.13
N THR A 141 2.10 12.61 -13.20
CA THR A 141 0.70 12.86 -12.87
C THR A 141 0.44 12.35 -11.46
N ILE A 142 0.03 13.23 -10.57
CA ILE A 142 -0.30 12.94 -9.17
C ILE A 142 -1.81 12.95 -9.01
N TYR A 143 -2.37 11.88 -8.46
CA TYR A 143 -3.78 11.75 -8.12
C TYR A 143 -3.91 11.79 -6.60
N THR A 144 -4.36 12.92 -6.05
CA THR A 144 -4.53 13.12 -4.61
C THR A 144 -5.94 12.76 -4.18
N PHE A 145 -6.08 11.70 -3.40
CA PHE A 145 -7.32 11.29 -2.74
C PHE A 145 -7.39 11.98 -1.37
N LEU A 146 -8.36 12.88 -1.19
CA LEU A 146 -8.55 13.57 0.08
C LEU A 146 -9.11 12.61 1.12
N MET A 147 -8.31 12.32 2.14
CA MET A 147 -8.62 11.38 3.22
C MET A 147 -8.48 12.09 4.56
N PRO A 148 -9.50 12.87 4.99
CA PRO A 148 -9.47 13.51 6.30
C PRO A 148 -9.44 12.47 7.42
N LEU A 149 -8.59 12.70 8.42
CA LEU A 149 -8.48 11.90 9.64
C LEU A 149 -9.08 12.69 10.81
N ASP A 150 -10.42 12.76 10.87
CA ASP A 150 -11.18 13.64 11.76
C ASP A 150 -10.84 13.47 13.25
N GLN A 151 -10.40 12.26 13.65
CA GLN A 151 -9.95 12.01 15.02
C GLN A 151 -8.65 12.73 15.37
N LEU A 152 -7.81 13.03 14.38
CA LEU A 152 -6.54 13.74 14.55
C LEU A 152 -6.65 15.20 14.14
N HIS A 153 -7.47 15.49 13.12
CA HIS A 153 -7.63 16.81 12.51
C HIS A 153 -9.13 17.13 12.36
N PRO A 154 -9.79 17.65 13.41
CA PRO A 154 -11.25 17.78 13.46
C PRO A 154 -11.88 18.65 12.37
N ASP A 155 -11.11 19.56 11.75
CA ASP A 155 -11.60 20.43 10.67
C ASP A 155 -11.20 19.97 9.26
N ALA A 156 -10.49 18.84 9.16
CA ALA A 156 -9.96 18.35 7.88
C ALA A 156 -11.06 18.00 6.88
N ALA A 157 -12.19 17.45 7.33
CA ALA A 157 -13.33 17.13 6.45
C ALA A 157 -13.93 18.42 5.83
N ASN A 158 -14.13 19.47 6.62
CA ASN A 158 -14.66 20.74 6.12
C ASN A 158 -13.72 21.39 5.10
N LYS A 159 -12.43 21.41 5.37
CA LYS A 159 -11.40 21.92 4.44
C LYS A 159 -11.32 21.09 3.17
N SER A 160 -11.35 19.75 3.29
CA SER A 160 -11.39 18.84 2.15
C SER A 160 -12.59 19.10 1.25
N LYS A 161 -13.78 19.30 1.86
CA LYS A 161 -14.99 19.67 1.14
C LYS A 161 -14.85 21.03 0.44
N ALA A 162 -14.30 22.04 1.11
CA ALA A 162 -14.09 23.36 0.54
C ALA A 162 -13.16 23.31 -0.69
N ILE A 163 -12.08 22.55 -0.61
CA ILE A 163 -11.12 22.33 -1.71
C ILE A 163 -11.78 21.57 -2.85
N TRP A 164 -12.48 20.47 -2.55
CA TRP A 164 -13.14 19.65 -3.58
C TRP A 164 -14.23 20.39 -4.36
N CYS A 165 -15.01 21.22 -3.66
CA CYS A 165 -16.11 21.99 -4.24
C CYS A 165 -15.69 23.34 -4.86
N ALA A 166 -14.38 23.63 -4.90
CA ALA A 166 -13.86 24.81 -5.60
C ALA A 166 -14.02 24.64 -7.13
N ALA A 167 -14.18 25.76 -7.83
CA ALA A 167 -14.28 25.78 -9.29
C ALA A 167 -13.03 25.15 -9.96
N ASP A 168 -11.85 25.42 -9.40
CA ASP A 168 -10.59 24.78 -9.77
C ASP A 168 -10.03 24.06 -8.53
N ARG A 169 -10.29 22.76 -8.48
CA ARG A 169 -9.86 21.87 -7.37
C ARG A 169 -8.35 21.76 -7.27
N THR A 170 -7.68 21.74 -8.41
CA THR A 170 -6.22 21.60 -8.49
C THR A 170 -5.57 22.85 -7.89
N LYS A 171 -6.02 24.02 -8.29
CA LYS A 171 -5.54 25.27 -7.72
C LYS A 171 -5.87 25.38 -6.23
N ALA A 172 -7.10 25.04 -5.84
CA ALA A 172 -7.52 25.09 -4.43
C ALA A 172 -6.69 24.16 -3.53
N TRP A 173 -6.37 22.96 -4.02
CA TRP A 173 -5.46 22.03 -3.34
C TRP A 173 -4.06 22.62 -3.17
N GLN A 174 -3.48 23.11 -4.28
CA GLN A 174 -2.15 23.70 -4.26
C GLN A 174 -2.07 24.95 -3.37
N ASP A 175 -3.05 25.85 -3.45
CA ASP A 175 -3.12 27.05 -2.60
C ASP A 175 -3.18 26.67 -1.11
N TRP A 176 -3.95 25.62 -0.76
CA TRP A 176 -4.03 25.17 0.63
C TRP A 176 -2.75 24.47 1.10
N ILE A 177 -2.30 23.45 0.37
CA ILE A 177 -1.22 22.58 0.86
C ILE A 177 0.14 23.31 0.86
N LEU A 178 0.35 24.24 -0.09
CA LEU A 178 1.59 25.00 -0.20
C LEU A 178 1.56 26.30 0.60
N ASN A 179 0.40 26.99 0.63
CA ASN A 179 0.31 28.38 1.10
C ASN A 179 -0.68 28.58 2.27
N ASN A 180 -1.36 27.52 2.73
CA ASN A 180 -2.42 27.57 3.75
C ASN A 180 -3.59 28.51 3.37
N GLN A 181 -3.89 28.64 2.07
CA GLN A 181 -4.97 29.48 1.56
C GLN A 181 -6.15 28.65 1.12
N LEU A 182 -7.23 28.65 1.91
CA LEU A 182 -8.50 28.02 1.54
C LEU A 182 -9.26 28.87 0.50
N PRO A 183 -10.09 28.23 -0.33
CA PRO A 183 -11.00 28.95 -1.22
C PRO A 183 -11.90 29.91 -0.43
N LYS A 184 -11.99 31.18 -0.87
CA LYS A 184 -12.85 32.21 -0.23
C LYS A 184 -14.34 31.86 -0.33
N LYS A 185 -14.74 31.14 -1.37
CA LYS A 185 -16.09 30.63 -1.59
C LYS A 185 -15.99 29.18 -2.09
N SER A 186 -16.62 28.26 -1.40
CA SER A 186 -16.85 26.90 -1.91
C SER A 186 -18.34 26.74 -2.20
N ALA A 187 -18.66 26.18 -3.35
CA ALA A 187 -20.01 25.74 -3.65
C ALA A 187 -20.40 24.57 -2.72
N ASN A 188 -21.70 24.40 -2.48
CA ASN A 188 -22.15 23.16 -1.88
C ASN A 188 -22.22 22.13 -3.01
N CYS A 189 -21.49 21.02 -2.90
CA CYS A 189 -21.44 19.97 -3.91
C CYS A 189 -21.29 18.61 -3.26
N ASP A 190 -21.60 17.55 -4.02
CA ASP A 190 -21.30 16.19 -3.59
C ASP A 190 -19.80 15.94 -3.59
N THR A 191 -19.31 15.35 -2.51
CA THR A 191 -17.89 15.02 -2.35
C THR A 191 -17.67 13.52 -2.37
N PRO A 192 -16.51 13.04 -2.81
CA PRO A 192 -16.17 11.63 -2.77
C PRO A 192 -15.57 11.19 -1.40
N LEU A 193 -15.57 12.02 -0.37
CA LEU A 193 -14.83 11.77 0.88
C LEU A 193 -15.18 10.41 1.51
N ASP A 194 -16.47 10.07 1.60
CA ASP A 194 -16.91 8.77 2.13
C ASP A 194 -16.46 7.59 1.24
N LYS A 195 -16.49 7.78 -0.08
CA LYS A 195 -16.02 6.77 -1.04
C LYS A 195 -14.50 6.59 -0.94
N VAL A 196 -13.77 7.69 -0.77
CA VAL A 196 -12.31 7.65 -0.55
C VAL A 196 -11.98 6.98 0.78
N ALA A 197 -12.72 7.25 1.85
CA ALA A 197 -12.55 6.58 3.14
C ALA A 197 -12.80 5.06 3.03
N ALA A 198 -13.87 4.66 2.33
CA ALA A 198 -14.16 3.24 2.06
C ALA A 198 -13.08 2.58 1.19
N LEU A 199 -12.57 3.29 0.17
CA LEU A 199 -11.46 2.84 -0.67
C LEU A 199 -10.18 2.67 0.17
N ALA A 200 -9.84 3.66 0.99
CA ALA A 200 -8.68 3.61 1.89
C ALA A 200 -8.74 2.38 2.80
N LYS A 201 -9.90 2.14 3.43
CA LYS A 201 -10.12 0.94 4.26
C LYS A 201 -9.91 -0.35 3.45
N LYS A 202 -10.47 -0.43 2.24
CA LYS A 202 -10.31 -1.61 1.35
C LYS A 202 -8.85 -1.86 0.98
N LEU A 203 -8.06 -0.80 0.78
CA LEU A 203 -6.65 -0.89 0.42
C LEU A 203 -5.71 -0.98 1.64
N GLY A 204 -6.24 -1.04 2.85
CA GLY A 204 -5.45 -1.06 4.09
C GLY A 204 -4.65 0.24 4.31
N VAL A 205 -5.16 1.38 3.83
CA VAL A 205 -4.56 2.70 4.09
C VAL A 205 -5.08 3.21 5.43
N THR A 206 -4.20 3.28 6.41
CA THR A 206 -4.51 3.68 7.79
C THR A 206 -3.85 4.98 8.23
N SER A 207 -2.97 5.53 7.39
CA SER A 207 -2.21 6.75 7.68
C SER A 207 -1.97 7.60 6.43
N THR A 208 -1.69 8.87 6.64
CA THR A 208 -1.37 9.85 5.59
C THR A 208 0.00 10.51 5.82
N PRO A 209 0.75 10.80 4.77
CA PRO A 209 0.47 10.41 3.39
C PRO A 209 0.76 8.93 3.12
N THR A 210 -0.04 8.29 2.27
CA THR A 210 0.26 6.99 1.68
C THR A 210 0.33 7.15 0.17
N ILE A 211 1.44 6.73 -0.44
CA ILE A 211 1.71 6.86 -1.88
C ILE A 211 1.60 5.49 -2.53
N PHE A 212 0.89 5.40 -3.66
CA PHE A 212 0.89 4.24 -4.54
C PHE A 212 1.49 4.60 -5.88
N PHE A 213 2.31 3.71 -6.42
CA PHE A 213 2.96 3.85 -7.73
C PHE A 213 2.25 3.01 -8.80
N ALA A 214 2.54 3.25 -10.07
CA ALA A 214 1.89 2.57 -11.18
C ALA A 214 2.12 1.05 -11.19
N ASP A 215 3.18 0.53 -10.55
CA ASP A 215 3.42 -0.90 -10.36
C ASP A 215 2.60 -1.52 -9.20
N GLY A 216 1.75 -0.73 -8.55
CA GLY A 216 0.91 -1.11 -7.43
C GLY A 216 1.59 -1.06 -6.06
N LYS A 217 2.89 -0.86 -5.98
CA LYS A 217 3.62 -0.75 -4.71
C LYS A 217 3.23 0.49 -3.95
N ARG A 218 3.32 0.42 -2.61
CA ARG A 218 3.03 1.55 -1.73
C ARG A 218 4.23 1.98 -0.90
N MET A 219 4.20 3.25 -0.53
CA MET A 219 5.15 3.89 0.35
C MET A 219 4.38 4.67 1.42
N LEU A 220 4.70 4.47 2.71
CA LEU A 220 3.98 5.03 3.86
C LEU A 220 4.76 6.20 4.44
N GLY A 221 4.21 7.41 4.36
CA GLY A 221 4.83 8.62 4.90
C GLY A 221 5.47 9.52 3.85
N ALA A 222 6.06 10.63 4.33
CA ALA A 222 6.73 11.62 3.49
C ALA A 222 8.20 11.23 3.27
N TYR A 223 8.46 10.42 2.26
CA TYR A 223 9.80 10.00 1.86
C TYR A 223 10.53 11.11 1.08
N PRO A 224 11.88 11.13 1.13
CA PRO A 224 12.69 12.02 0.32
C PRO A 224 12.42 11.87 -1.18
N ALA A 225 12.50 12.97 -1.93
CA ALA A 225 12.26 13.00 -3.38
C ALA A 225 13.08 11.93 -4.14
N ALA A 226 14.34 11.69 -3.74
CA ALA A 226 15.19 10.68 -4.36
C ALA A 226 14.66 9.26 -4.24
N GLU A 227 14.00 8.90 -3.13
CA GLU A 227 13.39 7.58 -2.95
C GLU A 227 12.08 7.46 -3.76
N ILE A 228 11.29 8.55 -3.82
CA ILE A 228 10.09 8.61 -4.65
C ILE A 228 10.45 8.50 -6.14
N GLU A 229 11.52 9.18 -6.58
CA GLU A 229 12.03 9.07 -7.95
C GLU A 229 12.43 7.64 -8.32
N LYS A 230 13.15 6.92 -7.45
CA LYS A 230 13.49 5.51 -7.67
C LYS A 230 12.23 4.65 -7.85
N ALA A 231 11.22 4.86 -7.02
CA ALA A 231 9.96 4.12 -7.10
C ALA A 231 9.17 4.44 -8.38
N LEU A 232 9.17 5.70 -8.83
CA LEU A 232 8.54 6.13 -10.08
C LEU A 232 9.21 5.54 -11.32
N VAL A 233 10.52 5.29 -11.30
CA VAL A 233 11.26 4.65 -12.41
C VAL A 233 10.91 3.17 -12.52
N THR A 234 10.84 2.47 -11.38
CA THR A 234 10.49 1.03 -11.35
C THR A 234 9.01 0.79 -11.68
N GLY A 235 8.15 1.77 -11.44
CA GLY A 235 6.72 1.72 -11.73
C GLY A 235 6.33 1.97 -13.18
N LYS A 236 7.27 2.08 -14.11
CA LYS A 236 6.96 2.16 -15.54
C LYS A 236 6.45 0.80 -16.05
N LYS A 237 5.19 0.75 -16.42
CA LYS A 237 4.62 -0.26 -17.30
C LYS A 237 4.63 0.23 -18.73
#